data_7414d98c9148ecac70ac45ebcd7cb519
#
_entry.id   7414d98c9148ecac70ac45ebcd7cb519
#
_cell.length_a   1.000
_cell.length_b   1.000
_cell.length_c   1.000
_cell.angle_alpha   90.00
_cell.angle_beta   90.00
_cell.angle_gamma   90.00
#
_symmetry.space_group_name_H-M   'P 1'
#
loop_
_entity.id
_entity.type
_entity.pdbx_description
1 polymer ?
#
loop_
_entity_poly.entity_id
_entity_poly.type
_entity_poly.pdbx_seq_one_letter_code
_entity_poly.pdbx_strand_id
1 'polypeptide(L)'
;SAMSPSINMSNSDLCTVGVSGAVQTQILGISAGATTRDMNCERLKNAKVLYDMGMKVAAVSVMCMDKRIFASMMNAGTPCPYDGLVGKPAKEAWNNNPHLIPGAKTGKKKEWDDDTKNTATGASAVGALLLALLLIL
;
A
#
# COMPACT_ATOMS: atom_id res chain seq x y z
N SER A 1 0.05 34.60 -3.21
CA SER A 1 0.03 33.42 -4.08
C SER A 1 0.09 32.13 -3.26
N ALA A 2 -0.75 31.16 -3.57
CA ALA A 2 -0.70 29.85 -2.94
C ALA A 2 0.46 29.04 -3.53
N MET A 3 1.31 28.51 -2.67
CA MET A 3 2.39 27.62 -3.04
C MET A 3 2.16 26.25 -2.43
N SER A 4 2.47 25.22 -3.21
CA SER A 4 2.43 23.85 -2.70
C SER A 4 3.50 23.68 -1.60
N PRO A 5 3.17 23.13 -0.43
CA PRO A 5 4.18 22.90 0.58
C PRO A 5 5.24 21.92 0.07
N SER A 6 6.50 22.25 0.33
CA SER A 6 7.58 21.31 0.02
C SER A 6 7.56 20.16 1.02
N ILE A 7 7.44 18.94 0.51
CA ILE A 7 7.56 17.73 1.33
C ILE A 7 8.98 17.22 1.19
N ASN A 8 9.71 17.27 2.29
CA ASN A 8 11.09 16.79 2.30
C ASN A 8 11.10 15.26 2.36
N MET A 9 11.46 14.66 1.23
CA MET A 9 11.59 13.21 1.04
C MET A 9 13.01 12.70 1.33
N SER A 10 13.84 13.49 2.01
CA SER A 10 15.26 13.21 2.18
C SER A 10 15.56 11.97 3.03
N ASN A 11 14.57 11.40 3.69
CA ASN A 11 14.77 10.24 4.56
C ASN A 11 14.23 8.96 3.92
N SER A 12 15.09 8.29 3.13
CA SER A 12 14.79 7.03 2.47
C SER A 12 14.41 5.90 3.45
N ASP A 13 14.66 6.10 4.74
CA ASP A 13 14.36 5.10 5.77
C ASP A 13 12.89 5.07 6.20
N LEU A 14 12.11 6.09 5.91
CA LEU A 14 10.73 6.19 6.37
C LEU A 14 9.71 5.52 5.46
N CYS A 15 10.10 5.08 4.26
CA CYS A 15 9.17 4.47 3.29
C CYS A 15 7.87 5.25 3.09
N THR A 16 7.96 6.57 3.04
CA THR A 16 6.83 7.46 2.85
C THR A 16 6.88 8.16 1.51
N VAL A 17 5.73 8.35 0.89
CA VAL A 17 5.55 9.15 -0.32
C VAL A 17 4.79 10.41 0.04
N GLY A 18 5.34 11.57 -0.33
CA GLY A 18 4.70 12.84 -0.11
C GLY A 18 3.78 13.24 -1.26
N VAL A 19 2.62 13.75 -0.91
CA VAL A 19 1.68 14.35 -1.85
C VAL A 19 1.35 15.75 -1.37
N SER A 20 1.48 16.74 -2.26
CA SER A 20 1.14 18.12 -1.95
C SER A 20 0.31 18.74 -3.06
N GLY A 21 -0.54 19.68 -2.69
CA GLY A 21 -1.36 20.43 -3.63
C GLY A 21 -1.63 21.84 -3.11
N ALA A 22 -1.85 22.77 -4.03
CA ALA A 22 -2.26 24.13 -3.71
C ALA A 22 -3.33 24.59 -4.69
N VAL A 23 -4.31 25.30 -4.17
CA VAL A 23 -5.35 25.97 -4.96
C VAL A 23 -5.38 27.44 -4.59
N GLN A 24 -5.37 28.29 -5.58
CA GLN A 24 -5.46 29.73 -5.40
C GLN A 24 -6.69 30.28 -6.10
N THR A 25 -7.46 31.06 -5.34
CA THR A 25 -8.54 31.89 -5.85
C THR A 25 -8.16 33.36 -5.72
N GLN A 26 -8.95 34.28 -6.27
CA GLN A 26 -8.69 35.72 -6.16
C GLN A 26 -8.67 36.23 -4.70
N ILE A 27 -9.32 35.52 -3.80
CA ILE A 27 -9.52 35.95 -2.41
C ILE A 27 -8.77 35.08 -1.43
N LEU A 28 -8.60 33.78 -1.71
CA LEU A 28 -8.05 32.80 -0.78
C LEU A 28 -7.12 31.82 -1.46
N GLY A 29 -5.96 31.60 -0.87
CA GLY A 29 -5.03 30.54 -1.23
C GLY A 29 -5.05 29.42 -0.20
N ILE A 30 -5.22 28.18 -0.63
CA ILE A 30 -5.19 26.99 0.22
C ILE A 30 -4.10 26.05 -0.32
N SER A 31 -3.24 25.60 0.60
CA SER A 31 -2.25 24.58 0.31
C SER A 31 -2.34 23.43 1.32
N ALA A 32 -2.17 22.23 0.86
CA ALA A 32 -2.19 21.03 1.71
C ALA A 32 -1.09 20.05 1.29
N GLY A 33 -0.57 19.33 2.27
CA GLY A 33 0.38 18.26 2.04
C GLY A 33 0.07 17.07 2.94
N ALA A 34 0.31 15.88 2.45
CA ALA A 34 0.14 14.65 3.19
C ALA A 34 1.25 13.65 2.82
N THR A 35 1.52 12.70 3.71
CA THR A 35 2.42 11.58 3.45
C THR A 35 1.66 10.28 3.50
N THR A 36 1.98 9.36 2.59
CA THR A 36 1.45 7.99 2.58
C THR A 36 2.60 7.00 2.72
N ARG A 37 2.32 5.87 3.38
CA ARG A 37 3.32 4.83 3.57
C ARG A 37 3.45 3.99 2.30
N ASP A 38 4.67 3.71 1.91
CA ASP A 38 4.97 2.77 0.83
C ASP A 38 5.14 1.36 1.41
N MET A 39 4.15 0.52 1.22
CA MET A 39 4.14 -0.87 1.71
C MET A 39 5.21 -1.73 1.05
N ASN A 40 5.58 -1.48 -0.19
CA ASN A 40 6.65 -2.21 -0.87
C ASN A 40 8.01 -1.89 -0.26
N CYS A 41 8.26 -0.62 0.02
CA CYS A 41 9.49 -0.19 0.67
C CYS A 41 9.61 -0.79 2.07
N GLU A 42 8.56 -0.78 2.87
CA GLU A 42 8.54 -1.41 4.20
C GLU A 42 8.80 -2.91 4.13
N ARG A 43 8.18 -3.59 3.17
CA ARG A 43 8.38 -5.03 2.95
C ARG A 43 9.82 -5.36 2.63
N LEU A 44 10.46 -4.61 1.73
CA LEU A 44 11.87 -4.76 1.39
C LEU A 44 12.78 -4.58 2.60
N LYS A 45 12.51 -3.56 3.42
CA LYS A 45 13.29 -3.31 4.64
C LYS A 45 13.11 -4.41 5.66
N ASN A 46 11.90 -4.87 5.88
CA ASN A 46 11.60 -5.97 6.78
C ASN A 46 12.29 -7.26 6.32
N ALA A 47 12.24 -7.57 5.03
CA ALA A 47 12.93 -8.71 4.47
C ALA A 47 14.46 -8.63 4.66
N LYS A 48 15.04 -7.44 4.45
CA LYS A 48 16.47 -7.22 4.65
C LYS A 48 16.87 -7.42 6.12
N VAL A 49 16.10 -6.88 7.06
CA VAL A 49 16.34 -7.07 8.49
C VAL A 49 16.27 -8.54 8.87
N LEU A 50 15.27 -9.27 8.41
CA LEU A 50 15.15 -10.70 8.67
C LEU A 50 16.32 -11.49 8.08
N TYR A 51 16.75 -11.13 6.88
CA TYR A 51 17.91 -11.75 6.24
C TYR A 51 19.20 -11.50 7.05
N ASP A 52 19.43 -10.26 7.49
CA ASP A 52 20.58 -9.87 8.29
C ASP A 52 20.60 -10.56 9.67
N MET A 53 19.42 -10.87 10.22
CA MET A 53 19.28 -11.69 11.43
C MET A 53 19.49 -13.19 11.20
N GLY A 54 19.77 -13.62 9.99
CA GLY A 54 19.94 -15.03 9.62
C GLY A 54 18.64 -15.79 9.32
N MET A 55 17.50 -15.12 9.37
CA MET A 55 16.18 -15.71 9.09
C MET A 55 15.86 -15.66 7.58
N LYS A 56 16.65 -16.35 6.78
CA LYS A 56 16.58 -16.28 5.31
C LYS A 56 15.21 -16.75 4.76
N VAL A 57 14.66 -17.83 5.30
CA VAL A 57 13.36 -18.36 4.88
C VAL A 57 12.24 -17.37 5.22
N ALA A 58 12.29 -16.77 6.38
CA ALA A 58 11.32 -15.74 6.78
C ALA A 58 11.43 -14.48 5.89
N ALA A 59 12.63 -14.06 5.53
CA ALA A 59 12.86 -12.95 4.62
C ALA A 59 12.22 -13.20 3.25
N VAL A 60 12.41 -14.39 2.68
CA VAL A 60 11.78 -14.81 1.43
C VAL A 60 10.26 -14.85 1.58
N SER A 61 9.75 -15.35 2.69
CA SER A 61 8.30 -15.40 2.95
C SER A 61 7.68 -14.01 2.97
N VAL A 62 8.33 -13.01 3.56
CA VAL A 62 7.87 -11.61 3.55
C VAL A 62 7.82 -11.06 2.12
N MET A 63 8.84 -11.33 1.31
CA MET A 63 8.85 -10.92 -0.10
C MET A 63 7.75 -11.61 -0.92
N CYS A 64 7.44 -12.85 -0.60
CA CYS A 64 6.38 -13.63 -1.25
C CYS A 64 4.95 -13.12 -0.98
N MET A 65 4.77 -12.16 -0.10
CA MET A 65 3.47 -11.49 0.08
C MET A 65 3.08 -10.64 -1.13
N ASP A 66 4.04 -10.26 -1.96
CA ASP A 66 3.76 -9.63 -3.25
C ASP A 66 3.43 -10.68 -4.31
N LYS A 67 2.24 -10.56 -4.92
CA LYS A 67 1.78 -11.50 -5.97
C LYS A 67 2.74 -11.62 -7.15
N ARG A 68 3.46 -10.55 -7.49
CA ARG A 68 4.42 -10.52 -8.60
C ARG A 68 5.65 -11.37 -8.27
N ILE A 69 6.15 -11.24 -7.04
CA ILE A 69 7.29 -12.02 -6.55
C ILE A 69 6.88 -13.48 -6.39
N PHE A 70 5.72 -13.73 -5.82
CA PHE A 70 5.17 -15.09 -5.69
C PHE A 70 5.12 -15.80 -7.05
N ALA A 71 4.51 -15.17 -8.05
CA ALA A 71 4.40 -15.73 -9.39
C ALA A 71 5.77 -15.97 -10.04
N SER A 72 6.70 -15.03 -9.88
CA SER A 72 8.06 -15.15 -10.41
C SER A 72 8.81 -16.31 -9.79
N MET A 73 8.70 -16.51 -8.48
CA MET A 73 9.35 -17.62 -7.79
C MET A 73 8.76 -18.97 -8.18
N MET A 74 7.45 -19.06 -8.34
CA MET A 74 6.79 -20.27 -8.84
C MET A 74 7.25 -20.62 -10.25
N ASN A 75 7.35 -19.62 -11.13
CA ASN A 75 7.81 -19.80 -12.52
C ASN A 75 9.30 -20.15 -12.60
N ALA A 76 10.11 -19.65 -11.69
CA ALA A 76 11.54 -19.98 -11.62
C ALA A 76 11.83 -21.38 -11.07
N GLY A 77 10.83 -22.08 -10.57
CA GLY A 77 11.01 -23.39 -9.94
C GLY A 77 11.53 -23.32 -8.49
N THR A 78 11.50 -22.13 -7.90
CA THR A 78 11.87 -21.87 -6.49
C THR A 78 10.63 -21.37 -5.75
N PRO A 79 9.67 -22.24 -5.39
CA PRO A 79 8.40 -21.83 -4.82
C PRO A 79 8.59 -21.14 -3.46
N CYS A 80 7.66 -20.23 -3.15
CA CYS A 80 7.63 -19.58 -1.85
C CYS A 80 7.45 -20.57 -0.71
N PRO A 81 8.07 -20.34 0.46
CA PRO A 81 7.88 -21.19 1.62
C PRO A 81 6.40 -21.26 2.04
N TYR A 82 5.96 -22.43 2.47
CA TYR A 82 4.61 -22.66 2.99
C TYR A 82 4.71 -23.46 4.28
N ASP A 83 4.28 -22.87 5.38
CA ASP A 83 4.24 -23.53 6.71
C ASP A 83 5.53 -24.32 7.05
N GLY A 84 6.67 -23.67 6.87
CA GLY A 84 7.99 -24.30 7.07
C GLY A 84 8.46 -25.21 5.95
N LEU A 85 7.63 -25.48 4.97
CA LEU A 85 7.99 -26.30 3.80
C LEU A 85 8.71 -25.43 2.76
N VAL A 86 9.72 -26.00 2.12
CA VAL A 86 10.47 -25.38 1.01
C VAL A 86 10.60 -26.33 -0.16
N GLY A 87 10.78 -25.81 -1.36
CA GLY A 87 10.93 -26.62 -2.57
C GLY A 87 9.63 -27.30 -3.01
N LYS A 88 9.74 -28.53 -3.48
CA LYS A 88 8.60 -29.31 -4.03
C LYS A 88 7.43 -29.42 -3.04
N PRO A 89 7.64 -29.75 -1.76
CA PRO A 89 6.52 -29.83 -0.81
C PRO A 89 5.78 -28.50 -0.66
N ALA A 90 6.49 -27.38 -0.68
CA ALA A 90 5.87 -26.06 -0.64
C ALA A 90 5.01 -25.79 -1.89
N LYS A 91 5.50 -26.19 -3.06
CA LYS A 91 4.76 -26.06 -4.32
C LYS A 91 3.45 -26.84 -4.30
N GLU A 92 3.50 -28.07 -3.82
CA GLU A 92 2.30 -28.92 -3.69
C GLU A 92 1.31 -28.32 -2.67
N ALA A 93 1.81 -27.83 -1.54
CA ALA A 93 0.97 -27.18 -0.53
C ALA A 93 0.27 -25.92 -1.08
N TRP A 94 0.95 -25.10 -1.86
CA TRP A 94 0.35 -23.95 -2.53
C TRP A 94 -0.70 -24.34 -3.56
N ASN A 95 -0.43 -25.39 -4.36
CA ASN A 95 -1.38 -25.89 -5.35
C ASN A 95 -2.65 -26.44 -4.70
N ASN A 96 -2.53 -27.04 -3.51
CA ASN A 96 -3.66 -27.57 -2.76
C ASN A 96 -4.46 -26.45 -2.04
N ASN A 97 -3.87 -25.27 -1.85
CA ASN A 97 -4.49 -24.14 -1.17
C ASN A 97 -4.47 -22.87 -2.03
N PRO A 98 -5.10 -22.87 -3.21
CA PRO A 98 -5.02 -21.75 -4.16
C PRO A 98 -5.62 -20.46 -3.62
N HIS A 99 -6.52 -20.54 -2.65
CA HIS A 99 -7.16 -19.37 -2.03
C HIS A 99 -6.22 -18.56 -1.12
N LEU A 100 -5.10 -19.14 -0.69
CA LEU A 100 -4.07 -18.49 0.13
C LEU A 100 -2.99 -17.81 -0.71
N ILE A 101 -2.97 -18.02 -2.02
CA ILE A 101 -2.00 -17.40 -2.93
C ILE A 101 -2.20 -15.89 -2.93
N PRO A 102 -1.13 -15.09 -2.75
CA PRO A 102 -1.23 -13.64 -2.79
C PRO A 102 -1.88 -13.12 -4.08
N GLY A 103 -2.93 -12.34 -3.96
CA GLY A 103 -3.70 -11.84 -5.11
C GLY A 103 -4.71 -12.81 -5.68
N ALA A 104 -4.92 -13.97 -5.08
CA ALA A 104 -6.06 -14.83 -5.39
C ALA A 104 -7.35 -14.03 -5.18
N LYS A 105 -8.24 -14.08 -6.16
CA LYS A 105 -9.57 -13.48 -6.01
C LYS A 105 -10.34 -14.35 -5.00
N THR A 106 -10.21 -14.04 -3.75
CA THR A 106 -11.21 -14.49 -2.78
C THR A 106 -12.51 -13.83 -3.20
N GLY A 107 -13.53 -14.63 -3.46
CA GLY A 107 -14.83 -14.15 -3.95
C GLY A 107 -15.62 -13.26 -2.98
N LYS A 108 -14.99 -12.74 -1.95
CA LYS A 108 -15.48 -11.63 -1.17
C LYS A 108 -15.13 -10.36 -1.94
N LYS A 109 -16.11 -9.77 -2.64
CA LYS A 109 -16.10 -8.33 -2.87
C LYS A 109 -15.62 -7.71 -1.56
N LYS A 110 -14.50 -6.99 -1.62
CA LYS A 110 -14.11 -6.12 -0.50
C LYS A 110 -15.28 -5.15 -0.36
N GLU A 111 -16.19 -5.48 0.54
CA GLU A 111 -17.20 -4.55 1.00
C GLU A 111 -16.38 -3.37 1.53
N TRP A 112 -16.56 -2.22 0.96
CA TRP A 112 -15.95 -1.00 1.45
C TRP A 112 -16.44 -0.85 2.88
N ASP A 113 -15.54 -0.98 3.83
CA ASP A 113 -15.86 -0.78 5.23
C ASP A 113 -16.60 0.54 5.37
N ASP A 114 -17.64 0.57 6.20
CA ASP A 114 -18.47 1.76 6.40
C ASP A 114 -17.61 2.99 6.79
N ASP A 115 -16.47 2.78 7.41
CA ASP A 115 -15.49 3.82 7.71
C ASP A 115 -14.92 4.49 6.45
N THR A 116 -14.69 3.73 5.38
CA THR A 116 -14.22 4.28 4.10
C THR A 116 -15.34 5.05 3.39
N LYS A 117 -16.59 4.57 3.51
CA LYS A 117 -17.76 5.28 2.99
C LYS A 117 -17.97 6.61 3.72
N ASN A 118 -17.83 6.61 5.04
CA ASN A 118 -17.96 7.81 5.86
C ASN A 118 -16.89 8.85 5.55
N THR A 119 -15.66 8.42 5.28
CA THR A 119 -14.57 9.33 4.89
C THR A 119 -14.82 9.92 3.50
N ALA A 120 -15.29 9.13 2.54
CA ALA A 120 -15.64 9.62 1.20
C ALA A 120 -16.84 10.56 1.24
N THR A 121 -17.85 10.27 2.08
CA THR A 121 -19.02 11.12 2.27
C THR A 121 -18.66 12.43 2.99
N GLY A 122 -17.75 12.40 3.95
CA GLY A 122 -17.22 13.57 4.60
C GLY A 122 -16.50 14.52 3.66
N ALA A 123 -15.67 13.99 2.74
CA ALA A 123 -15.01 14.78 1.72
C ALA A 123 -16.00 15.43 0.74
N SER A 124 -17.07 14.73 0.37
CA SER A 124 -18.13 15.29 -0.49
C SER A 124 -18.98 16.36 0.24
N ALA A 125 -19.22 16.19 1.54
CA ALA A 125 -19.94 17.18 2.36
C ALA A 125 -19.14 18.49 2.50
N VAL A 126 -17.83 18.42 2.67
CA VAL A 126 -16.95 19.61 2.68
C VAL A 126 -16.94 20.31 1.32
N GLY A 127 -16.90 19.54 0.24
CA GLY A 127 -17.01 20.08 -1.13
C GLY A 127 -18.34 20.77 -1.39
N ALA A 128 -19.44 20.18 -0.93
CA ALA A 128 -20.79 20.76 -1.05
C ALA A 128 -20.94 22.05 -0.22
N LEU A 129 -20.36 22.10 0.99
CA LEU A 129 -20.32 23.28 1.83
C LEU A 129 -19.54 24.44 1.20
N LEU A 130 -18.39 24.14 0.59
CA LEU A 130 -17.57 25.11 -0.13
C LEU A 130 -18.30 25.66 -1.38
N LEU A 131 -19.00 24.80 -2.12
CA LEU A 131 -19.83 25.20 -3.27
C LEU A 131 -21.03 26.06 -2.84
N ALA A 132 -21.68 25.73 -1.73
CA ALA A 132 -22.79 26.51 -1.18
C ALA A 132 -22.31 27.90 -0.70
N LEU A 133 -21.14 28.00 -0.13
CA LEU A 133 -20.54 29.29 0.28
C LEU A 133 -20.22 30.19 -0.93
N LEU A 134 -19.76 29.58 -2.04
CA LEU A 134 -19.48 30.29 -3.29
C LEU A 134 -20.76 30.83 -3.98
N LEU A 135 -21.89 30.17 -3.76
CA LEU A 135 -23.19 30.59 -4.34
C LEU A 135 -23.88 31.68 -3.51
N ILE A 136 -23.51 31.84 -2.24
CA ILE A 136 -24.07 32.88 -1.33
C ILE A 136 -23.26 34.20 -1.39
N LEU A 137 -22.03 34.12 -1.87
CA LEU A 137 -21.16 35.30 -2.10
C LEU A 137 -21.31 35.81 -3.53
#